data_a08cdace547cef76e9a0c7a8c87e7e79
#
_entry.id   a08cdace547cef76e9a0c7a8c87e7e79
#
_cell.length_a   1.000
_cell.length_b   1.000
_cell.length_c   1.000
_cell.angle_alpha   90.00
_cell.angle_beta   90.00
_cell.angle_gamma   90.00
#
_symmetry.space_group_name_H-M   'P 1'
#
loop_
_entity.id
_entity.type
_entity.pdbx_description
1 polymer ?
#
loop_
_entity_poly.entity_id
_entity_poly.type
_entity_poly.pdbx_seq_one_letter_code
_entity_poly.pdbx_strand_id
1 'polypeptide(L)'
;MIKTQYQLIIALFFGSLLLQSCSEEVVKTYSADGDGVYFNYADEDALTATVNFGDSILTQPKEIAVPLQLKVMGRAADDPRKVILKAKAMEGRGEAKVVLPEVVFSPKEITKTVKVKLQRPTMRDSVFGVEVYIDSEDAGSQIGAGIKGFQSFKLYAKESYTKPAQWDNMSLIYLGPWSADKQIMLVKLTKQDKFYASYDYYAFVRWNLAAIDSLRTYQKAHPQEAVAIDIPFTNDNTYEKPWYWTPLHDRYLGTYNSNAFVGLCNALDITTANERAQLTGDEAKMKALNKSAVEQMMTKYNTYYLDGWRPGSSYKDNFYVPMLSDVDYNVVKPQAWDDEQGGKTMVEKYYGSYSPEKYRLMIKVWMAHQGENFVLNQMFPVKNEWGNVSWDESIGGEDAIKQCNQLFRDAVARGSY
;
A
#
# COMPACT_ATOMS: atom_id res chain seq x y z
N MET A 1 46.59 11.54 40.78
CA MET A 1 47.17 11.60 39.42
C MET A 1 46.22 11.32 38.30
N ILE A 2 45.09 10.64 38.46
CA ILE A 2 44.15 10.35 37.36
C ILE A 2 43.24 11.51 36.95
N LYS A 3 42.86 12.42 37.88
CA LYS A 3 42.03 13.60 37.62
C LYS A 3 42.65 14.65 36.74
N THR A 4 43.96 14.78 36.75
CA THR A 4 44.70 15.82 35.98
C THR A 4 44.86 15.40 34.50
N GLN A 5 44.90 14.12 34.22
CA GLN A 5 44.99 13.64 32.84
C GLN A 5 43.67 13.81 32.05
N TYR A 6 42.52 13.68 32.71
CA TYR A 6 41.21 13.91 32.06
C TYR A 6 40.97 15.40 31.74
N GLN A 7 41.45 16.29 32.58
CA GLN A 7 41.33 17.72 32.30
C GLN A 7 42.22 18.18 31.11
N LEU A 8 43.38 17.54 30.95
CA LEU A 8 44.24 17.84 29.79
C LEU A 8 43.67 17.30 28.45
N ILE A 9 43.01 16.11 28.51
CA ILE A 9 42.37 15.52 27.30
C ILE A 9 41.15 16.33 26.90
N ILE A 10 40.33 16.81 27.84
CA ILE A 10 39.17 17.66 27.56
C ILE A 10 39.59 19.00 27.01
N ALA A 11 40.66 19.62 27.53
CA ALA A 11 41.20 20.87 27.01
C ALA A 11 41.79 20.74 25.61
N LEU A 12 42.41 19.60 25.27
CA LEU A 12 42.89 19.30 23.92
C LEU A 12 41.75 19.04 22.94
N PHE A 13 40.64 18.41 23.39
CA PHE A 13 39.46 18.15 22.53
C PHE A 13 38.68 19.46 22.24
N PHE A 14 38.57 20.35 23.23
CA PHE A 14 37.94 21.66 23.03
C PHE A 14 38.84 22.63 22.21
N GLY A 15 40.16 22.52 22.32
CA GLY A 15 41.10 23.27 21.52
C GLY A 15 41.10 22.89 20.04
N SER A 16 40.84 21.63 19.71
CA SER A 16 40.76 21.17 18.33
C SER A 16 39.44 21.52 17.61
N LEU A 17 38.35 21.74 18.41
CA LEU A 17 37.06 22.19 17.86
C LEU A 17 37.02 23.68 17.50
N LEU A 18 37.93 24.48 18.04
CA LEU A 18 38.03 25.90 17.73
C LEU A 18 38.91 26.21 16.49
N LEU A 19 39.61 25.20 15.95
CA LEU A 19 40.46 25.38 14.77
C LEU A 19 39.77 24.97 13.43
N GLN A 20 38.55 24.48 13.47
CA GLN A 20 37.79 24.13 12.26
C GLN A 20 36.84 25.23 11.77
N SER A 21 36.89 26.42 12.34
CA SER A 21 36.05 27.57 11.94
C SER A 21 36.77 28.63 11.14
N CYS A 22 37.74 28.23 10.32
CA CYS A 22 38.19 29.09 9.21
C CYS A 22 37.89 28.37 7.91
N SER A 23 36.65 28.44 7.43
CA SER A 23 36.44 28.40 5.99
C SER A 23 37.12 29.67 5.46
N GLU A 24 38.18 29.51 4.72
CA GLU A 24 38.70 30.61 3.92
C GLU A 24 37.54 31.12 3.05
N GLU A 25 36.95 32.26 3.42
CA GLU A 25 36.11 32.96 2.47
C GLU A 25 37.00 33.22 1.26
N VAL A 26 36.69 32.58 0.15
CA VAL A 26 37.33 32.87 -1.13
C VAL A 26 37.19 34.36 -1.33
N VAL A 27 38.30 35.07 -1.21
CA VAL A 27 38.35 36.53 -1.45
C VAL A 27 37.94 36.73 -2.91
N LYS A 28 36.69 37.13 -3.08
CA LYS A 28 36.13 37.41 -4.41
C LYS A 28 36.88 38.59 -4.97
N THR A 29 37.87 38.33 -5.84
CA THR A 29 38.70 39.35 -6.41
C THR A 29 37.88 40.27 -7.32
N TYR A 30 37.94 41.55 -7.02
CA TYR A 30 37.35 42.61 -7.83
C TYR A 30 38.16 42.74 -9.12
N SER A 31 37.51 42.62 -10.29
CA SER A 31 38.09 43.03 -11.56
C SER A 31 37.75 44.51 -11.81
N ALA A 32 38.73 45.29 -12.21
CA ALA A 32 38.59 46.74 -12.37
C ALA A 32 37.76 47.15 -13.62
N ASP A 33 37.23 46.18 -14.36
CA ASP A 33 36.62 46.38 -15.68
C ASP A 33 35.13 46.78 -15.67
N GLY A 34 34.60 47.22 -14.52
CA GLY A 34 33.23 47.73 -14.42
C GLY A 34 32.36 47.02 -13.38
N ASP A 35 31.13 47.54 -13.22
CA ASP A 35 30.15 46.95 -12.32
C ASP A 35 29.60 45.65 -12.89
N GLY A 36 29.52 44.62 -12.07
CA GLY A 36 29.02 43.31 -12.47
C GLY A 36 27.97 42.72 -11.49
N VAL A 37 27.18 41.80 -11.94
CA VAL A 37 26.21 41.09 -11.10
C VAL A 37 26.50 39.58 -11.09
N TYR A 38 26.29 38.94 -9.95
CA TYR A 38 26.55 37.51 -9.76
C TYR A 38 25.56 36.89 -8.76
N PHE A 39 25.44 35.55 -8.77
CA PHE A 39 24.70 34.81 -7.76
C PHE A 39 25.50 34.79 -6.45
N ASN A 40 24.93 35.33 -5.39
CA ASN A 40 25.61 35.54 -4.12
C ASN A 40 25.49 34.32 -3.20
N TYR A 41 26.39 33.37 -3.36
CA TYR A 41 26.52 32.15 -2.57
C TYR A 41 27.95 31.97 -2.10
N ALA A 42 28.17 31.07 -1.12
CA ALA A 42 29.46 30.89 -0.47
C ALA A 42 30.54 30.37 -1.44
N ASP A 43 30.17 29.39 -2.26
CA ASP A 43 31.02 28.69 -3.21
C ASP A 43 30.24 28.28 -4.46
N GLU A 44 30.91 27.67 -5.44
CA GLU A 44 30.27 27.18 -6.68
C GLU A 44 29.37 25.96 -6.42
N ASP A 45 29.63 25.15 -5.39
CA ASP A 45 28.79 24.00 -5.05
C ASP A 45 27.43 24.44 -4.51
N ALA A 46 27.35 25.61 -3.90
CA ALA A 46 26.12 26.23 -3.43
C ALA A 46 25.24 26.82 -4.55
N LEU A 47 25.73 26.88 -5.79
CA LEU A 47 24.97 27.38 -6.96
C LEU A 47 24.02 26.35 -7.54
N THR A 48 23.35 25.63 -6.67
CA THR A 48 22.39 24.58 -7.05
C THR A 48 21.24 24.51 -6.07
N ALA A 49 20.06 24.15 -6.57
CA ALA A 49 18.92 23.82 -5.72
C ALA A 49 18.07 22.70 -6.37
N THR A 50 17.61 21.78 -5.53
CA THR A 50 16.71 20.72 -5.95
C THR A 50 15.36 20.91 -5.27
N VAL A 51 14.29 20.94 -6.06
CA VAL A 51 12.91 20.98 -5.58
C VAL A 51 12.24 19.65 -5.83
N ASN A 52 11.77 19.01 -4.76
CA ASN A 52 10.97 17.81 -4.84
C ASN A 52 9.48 18.16 -4.70
N PHE A 53 8.74 18.07 -5.78
CA PHE A 53 7.28 18.31 -5.79
C PHE A 53 6.50 17.22 -5.04
N GLY A 54 7.10 16.03 -4.84
CA GLY A 54 6.54 14.96 -4.04
C GLY A 54 6.38 15.29 -2.55
N ASP A 55 7.13 16.30 -2.04
CA ASP A 55 7.02 16.73 -0.64
C ASP A 55 5.74 17.55 -0.36
N SER A 56 4.96 17.89 -1.39
CA SER A 56 3.75 18.72 -1.31
C SER A 56 2.51 17.96 -1.79
N ILE A 57 2.22 16.80 -1.18
CA ILE A 57 1.12 15.91 -1.60
C ILE A 57 -0.25 16.61 -1.48
N LEU A 58 -0.50 17.36 -0.40
CA LEU A 58 -1.81 17.98 -0.16
C LEU A 58 -2.12 19.13 -1.11
N THR A 59 -1.14 19.97 -1.37
CA THR A 59 -1.32 21.19 -2.16
C THR A 59 -1.09 20.98 -3.65
N GLN A 60 -0.25 20.01 -4.01
CA GLN A 60 0.13 19.67 -5.39
C GLN A 60 0.39 20.90 -6.26
N PRO A 61 1.28 21.82 -5.85
CA PRO A 61 1.50 23.05 -6.57
C PRO A 61 1.97 22.77 -8.00
N LYS A 62 1.47 23.55 -8.97
CA LYS A 62 1.94 23.45 -10.37
C LYS A 62 3.32 24.05 -10.55
N GLU A 63 3.68 25.00 -9.69
CA GLU A 63 4.97 25.68 -9.67
C GLU A 63 5.41 25.99 -8.24
N ILE A 64 6.73 26.00 -8.00
CA ILE A 64 7.33 26.37 -6.73
C ILE A 64 8.33 27.50 -6.99
N ALA A 65 8.24 28.56 -6.19
CA ALA A 65 9.15 29.69 -6.28
C ALA A 65 10.46 29.40 -5.54
N VAL A 66 11.57 29.42 -6.25
CA VAL A 66 12.92 29.23 -5.70
C VAL A 66 13.56 30.61 -5.55
N PRO A 67 13.90 31.04 -4.33
CA PRO A 67 14.60 32.32 -4.13
C PRO A 67 16.06 32.19 -4.52
N LEU A 68 16.52 33.06 -5.40
CA LEU A 68 17.91 33.18 -5.79
C LEU A 68 18.44 34.55 -5.35
N GLN A 69 19.61 34.57 -4.75
CA GLN A 69 20.24 35.80 -4.30
C GLN A 69 21.23 36.35 -5.36
N LEU A 70 21.04 37.59 -5.74
CA LEU A 70 21.92 38.31 -6.63
C LEU A 70 22.63 39.41 -5.87
N LYS A 71 23.89 39.71 -6.24
CA LYS A 71 24.65 40.80 -5.67
C LYS A 71 25.43 41.53 -6.76
N VAL A 72 25.46 42.81 -6.64
CA VAL A 72 26.26 43.70 -7.50
C VAL A 72 27.67 43.80 -6.94
N MET A 73 28.64 43.60 -7.79
CA MET A 73 30.04 43.93 -7.57
C MET A 73 30.32 45.29 -8.21
N GLY A 74 30.98 46.20 -7.49
CA GLY A 74 31.26 47.53 -7.94
C GLY A 74 30.50 48.58 -7.13
N ARG A 75 30.15 49.71 -7.77
CA ARG A 75 29.54 50.85 -7.10
C ARG A 75 28.01 50.73 -7.02
N ALA A 76 27.44 51.24 -5.96
CA ALA A 76 26.02 51.48 -5.87
C ALA A 76 25.63 52.61 -6.85
N ALA A 77 24.78 52.34 -7.84
CA ALA A 77 24.35 53.31 -8.82
C ALA A 77 23.19 54.15 -8.28
N ASP A 78 23.09 55.37 -8.74
CA ASP A 78 21.96 56.26 -8.40
C ASP A 78 20.72 56.00 -9.28
N ASP A 79 20.91 55.31 -10.40
CA ASP A 79 19.83 54.90 -11.33
C ASP A 79 19.47 53.41 -11.20
N PRO A 80 18.24 53.03 -11.54
CA PRO A 80 17.87 51.64 -11.61
C PRO A 80 18.67 50.87 -12.67
N ARG A 81 18.99 49.60 -12.41
CA ARG A 81 19.78 48.78 -13.34
C ARG A 81 19.07 47.48 -13.61
N LYS A 82 18.74 47.23 -14.87
CA LYS A 82 18.11 46.01 -15.33
C LYS A 82 19.16 44.91 -15.55
N VAL A 83 18.83 43.69 -15.13
CA VAL A 83 19.62 42.48 -15.35
C VAL A 83 18.75 41.50 -16.11
N ILE A 84 19.26 40.88 -17.15
CA ILE A 84 18.58 39.87 -17.90
C ILE A 84 19.01 38.49 -17.41
N LEU A 85 18.05 37.70 -16.94
CA LEU A 85 18.24 36.30 -16.66
C LEU A 85 17.70 35.47 -17.86
N LYS A 86 18.45 34.44 -18.24
CA LYS A 86 18.03 33.46 -19.24
C LYS A 86 18.17 32.06 -18.65
N ALA A 87 17.52 31.11 -19.31
CA ALA A 87 17.56 29.71 -18.93
C ALA A 87 17.99 28.87 -20.13
N LYS A 88 18.77 27.83 -19.88
CA LYS A 88 19.15 26.85 -20.90
C LYS A 88 19.04 25.45 -20.36
N ALA A 89 18.71 24.49 -21.24
CA ALA A 89 18.68 23.08 -20.90
C ALA A 89 20.05 22.57 -20.46
N MET A 90 20.06 21.64 -19.53
CA MET A 90 21.28 20.96 -19.10
C MET A 90 21.52 19.72 -19.95
N GLU A 91 22.74 19.51 -20.38
CA GLU A 91 23.14 18.34 -21.17
C GLU A 91 22.89 17.03 -20.39
N GLY A 92 22.39 16.01 -21.10
CA GLY A 92 22.15 14.67 -20.54
C GLY A 92 20.95 14.56 -19.61
N ARG A 93 20.09 15.58 -19.50
CA ARG A 93 18.90 15.58 -18.64
C ARG A 93 17.67 16.11 -19.38
N GLY A 94 16.46 15.72 -18.92
CA GLY A 94 15.23 16.37 -19.33
C GLY A 94 15.22 17.84 -18.87
N GLU A 95 14.66 18.72 -19.67
CA GLU A 95 14.60 20.15 -19.39
C GLU A 95 13.55 20.45 -18.30
N ALA A 96 13.97 21.11 -17.23
CA ALA A 96 13.04 21.67 -16.23
C ALA A 96 12.52 23.03 -16.75
N LYS A 97 11.21 23.20 -16.73
CA LYS A 97 10.57 24.46 -17.15
C LYS A 97 10.60 25.48 -16.04
N VAL A 98 11.00 26.70 -16.36
CA VAL A 98 11.05 27.84 -15.42
C VAL A 98 10.37 29.07 -15.99
N VAL A 99 9.86 29.90 -15.08
CA VAL A 99 9.41 31.26 -15.39
C VAL A 99 10.35 32.22 -14.65
N LEU A 100 11.08 33.00 -15.42
CA LEU A 100 12.08 33.97 -14.90
C LEU A 100 11.37 35.27 -14.55
N PRO A 101 11.70 35.90 -13.40
CA PRO A 101 11.20 37.22 -13.06
C PRO A 101 11.96 38.32 -13.83
N GLU A 102 11.35 39.47 -13.96
CA GLU A 102 12.07 40.67 -14.31
C GLU A 102 12.96 41.08 -13.13
N VAL A 103 14.22 41.42 -13.42
CA VAL A 103 15.19 41.80 -12.40
C VAL A 103 15.67 43.23 -12.64
N VAL A 104 15.29 44.13 -11.73
CA VAL A 104 15.73 45.51 -11.73
C VAL A 104 16.25 45.85 -10.32
N PHE A 105 17.51 46.20 -10.21
CA PHE A 105 18.06 46.75 -8.98
C PHE A 105 17.62 48.21 -8.86
N SER A 106 17.03 48.57 -7.73
CA SER A 106 16.66 49.95 -7.43
C SER A 106 17.90 50.84 -7.20
N PRO A 107 17.77 52.17 -7.24
CA PRO A 107 18.87 53.04 -6.89
C PRO A 107 19.54 52.65 -5.57
N LYS A 108 20.87 52.53 -5.57
CA LYS A 108 21.72 52.15 -4.41
C LYS A 108 21.52 50.72 -3.90
N GLU A 109 20.61 49.93 -4.50
CA GLU A 109 20.45 48.51 -4.15
C GLU A 109 21.63 47.69 -4.70
N ILE A 110 22.30 46.93 -3.82
CA ILE A 110 23.44 46.07 -4.17
C ILE A 110 23.16 44.57 -3.98
N THR A 111 22.06 44.22 -3.33
CA THR A 111 21.64 42.82 -3.15
C THR A 111 20.17 42.69 -3.46
N LYS A 112 19.78 41.62 -4.15
CA LYS A 112 18.39 41.35 -4.50
C LYS A 112 18.09 39.86 -4.45
N THR A 113 16.98 39.52 -3.83
CA THR A 113 16.42 38.17 -3.91
C THR A 113 15.35 38.12 -4.99
N VAL A 114 15.55 37.28 -5.99
CA VAL A 114 14.62 37.06 -7.08
C VAL A 114 13.97 35.68 -6.93
N LYS A 115 12.71 35.54 -7.33
CA LYS A 115 11.97 34.30 -7.23
C LYS A 115 11.79 33.68 -8.62
N VAL A 116 12.58 32.66 -8.93
CA VAL A 116 12.42 31.86 -10.14
C VAL A 116 11.36 30.83 -9.88
N LYS A 117 10.32 30.76 -10.71
CA LYS A 117 9.26 29.76 -10.57
C LYS A 117 9.63 28.52 -11.36
N LEU A 118 9.83 27.42 -10.66
CA LEU A 118 10.13 26.11 -11.23
C LEU A 118 8.83 25.34 -11.39
N GLN A 119 8.55 24.84 -12.59
CA GLN A 119 7.31 24.08 -12.87
C GLN A 119 7.43 22.62 -12.47
N ARG A 120 6.28 22.03 -12.07
CA ARG A 120 6.21 20.60 -11.75
C ARG A 120 6.60 19.77 -12.96
N PRO A 121 7.49 18.76 -12.80
CA PRO A 121 7.85 17.86 -13.88
C PRO A 121 6.66 17.02 -14.37
N THR A 122 6.71 16.59 -15.62
CA THR A 122 5.66 15.79 -16.25
C THR A 122 5.77 14.30 -15.97
N MET A 123 6.93 13.86 -15.47
CA MET A 123 7.22 12.45 -15.17
C MET A 123 7.69 12.32 -13.72
N ARG A 124 7.14 11.33 -13.01
CA ARG A 124 7.61 10.94 -11.68
C ARG A 124 8.95 10.20 -11.77
N ASP A 125 9.67 10.20 -10.67
CA ASP A 125 10.93 9.47 -10.46
C ASP A 125 12.05 9.82 -11.46
N SER A 126 11.91 10.96 -12.14
CA SER A 126 12.91 11.53 -13.04
C SER A 126 13.36 12.91 -12.53
N VAL A 127 14.62 13.23 -12.78
CA VAL A 127 15.20 14.53 -12.41
C VAL A 127 15.38 15.37 -13.67
N PHE A 128 14.71 16.51 -13.71
CA PHE A 128 14.82 17.50 -14.76
C PHE A 128 15.73 18.62 -14.30
N GLY A 129 16.51 19.19 -15.20
CA GLY A 129 17.48 20.23 -14.88
C GLY A 129 17.38 21.43 -15.81
N VAL A 130 17.70 22.60 -15.27
CA VAL A 130 17.83 23.85 -16.03
C VAL A 130 18.92 24.70 -15.40
N GLU A 131 19.72 25.36 -16.23
CA GLU A 131 20.70 26.33 -15.81
C GLU A 131 20.15 27.73 -16.06
N VAL A 132 19.93 28.49 -14.99
CA VAL A 132 19.57 29.91 -15.03
C VAL A 132 20.86 30.71 -15.01
N TYR A 133 21.03 31.59 -15.96
CA TYR A 133 22.27 32.38 -16.07
C TYR A 133 21.98 33.87 -16.30
N ILE A 134 22.95 34.69 -15.91
CA ILE A 134 22.94 36.11 -16.14
C ILE A 134 23.46 36.37 -17.56
N ASP A 135 22.60 36.93 -18.40
CA ASP A 135 22.99 37.32 -19.77
C ASP A 135 23.38 38.78 -19.80
N SER A 136 24.65 39.05 -19.59
CA SER A 136 25.22 40.38 -19.63
C SER A 136 25.44 40.93 -21.04
N GLU A 137 25.37 40.05 -22.05
CA GLU A 137 25.53 40.45 -23.47
C GLU A 137 24.18 40.83 -24.12
N ASP A 138 23.06 40.52 -23.43
CA ASP A 138 21.74 40.93 -23.90
C ASP A 138 21.61 42.46 -23.88
N ALA A 139 21.13 43.04 -25.00
CA ALA A 139 20.95 44.48 -25.15
C ALA A 139 20.07 45.14 -24.07
N GLY A 140 19.23 44.35 -23.38
CA GLY A 140 18.42 44.81 -22.24
C GLY A 140 19.14 44.80 -20.91
N SER A 141 20.34 44.23 -20.82
CA SER A 141 21.15 44.24 -19.59
C SER A 141 21.91 45.55 -19.42
N GLN A 142 21.77 46.16 -18.25
CA GLN A 142 22.42 47.45 -17.92
C GLN A 142 23.61 47.28 -16.98
N ILE A 143 24.01 46.06 -16.71
CA ILE A 143 25.11 45.71 -15.84
C ILE A 143 25.85 44.49 -16.39
N GLY A 144 27.17 44.50 -16.27
CA GLY A 144 28.01 43.42 -16.79
C GLY A 144 27.96 42.14 -15.97
N ALA A 145 28.67 41.12 -16.44
CA ALA A 145 28.90 39.91 -15.70
C ALA A 145 29.84 40.16 -14.51
N GLY A 146 29.48 39.59 -13.36
CA GLY A 146 30.30 39.69 -12.15
C GLY A 146 31.35 38.58 -12.04
N ILE A 147 31.44 37.98 -10.87
CA ILE A 147 32.45 36.98 -10.53
C ILE A 147 32.35 35.77 -11.44
N LYS A 148 33.43 35.37 -12.10
CA LYS A 148 33.52 34.18 -12.92
C LYS A 148 33.20 32.94 -12.06
N GLY A 149 32.40 31.99 -12.58
CA GLY A 149 31.91 30.83 -11.85
C GLY A 149 30.59 31.06 -11.10
N PHE A 150 30.24 32.34 -10.80
CA PHE A 150 29.03 32.72 -10.10
C PHE A 150 27.97 33.38 -11.02
N GLN A 151 28.04 33.11 -12.30
CA GLN A 151 27.15 33.72 -13.31
C GLN A 151 25.97 32.83 -13.68
N SER A 152 25.94 31.60 -13.19
CA SER A 152 24.85 30.68 -13.42
C SER A 152 24.44 29.92 -12.16
N PHE A 153 23.19 29.44 -12.13
CA PHE A 153 22.61 28.70 -11.04
C PHE A 153 21.86 27.49 -11.59
N LYS A 154 22.10 26.28 -11.06
CA LYS A 154 21.49 25.05 -11.51
C LYS A 154 20.24 24.73 -10.68
N LEU A 155 19.10 24.61 -11.35
CA LEU A 155 17.84 24.23 -10.72
C LEU A 155 17.43 22.82 -11.17
N TYR A 156 17.08 22.00 -10.21
CA TYR A 156 16.57 20.68 -10.46
C TYR A 156 15.13 20.53 -9.94
N ALA A 157 14.27 19.97 -10.79
CA ALA A 157 12.91 19.60 -10.46
C ALA A 157 12.79 18.08 -10.45
N LYS A 158 12.21 17.52 -9.41
CA LYS A 158 11.81 16.11 -9.37
C LYS A 158 10.46 15.97 -8.71
N GLU A 159 9.76 14.88 -9.00
CA GLU A 159 8.61 14.42 -8.26
C GLU A 159 8.85 12.98 -7.88
N SER A 160 9.34 12.75 -6.68
CA SER A 160 9.60 11.43 -6.13
C SER A 160 9.07 11.34 -4.70
N TYR A 161 8.63 10.14 -4.36
CA TYR A 161 8.06 9.84 -3.06
C TYR A 161 8.97 8.84 -2.36
N THR A 162 9.31 9.14 -1.13
CA THR A 162 10.18 8.28 -0.33
C THR A 162 9.33 7.50 0.66
N LYS A 163 9.57 6.19 0.74
CA LYS A 163 8.94 5.33 1.74
C LYS A 163 9.29 5.84 3.14
N PRO A 164 8.30 6.13 4.01
CA PRO A 164 8.56 6.51 5.39
C PRO A 164 9.36 5.43 6.13
N ALA A 165 10.33 5.83 6.94
CA ALA A 165 11.23 4.89 7.63
C ALA A 165 10.49 3.88 8.53
N GLN A 166 9.38 4.29 9.14
CA GLN A 166 8.58 3.46 10.03
C GLN A 166 7.57 2.58 9.30
N TRP A 167 7.46 2.67 7.96
CA TRP A 167 6.45 1.93 7.22
C TRP A 167 6.55 0.43 7.44
N ASP A 168 7.73 -0.14 7.28
CA ASP A 168 7.94 -1.58 7.38
C ASP A 168 7.74 -2.12 8.80
N ASN A 169 8.05 -1.32 9.80
CA ASN A 169 7.96 -1.73 11.20
C ASN A 169 6.56 -1.54 11.80
N MET A 170 5.75 -0.63 11.27
CA MET A 170 4.50 -0.20 11.90
C MET A 170 3.30 -0.18 10.95
N SER A 171 3.43 0.42 9.76
CA SER A 171 2.31 0.56 8.84
C SER A 171 2.08 -0.66 7.95
N LEU A 172 3.09 -1.47 7.70
CA LEU A 172 3.03 -2.64 6.83
C LEU A 172 1.90 -3.59 7.25
N ILE A 173 1.74 -3.85 8.54
CA ILE A 173 0.71 -4.75 9.07
C ILE A 173 -0.71 -4.19 8.92
N TYR A 174 -0.88 -2.88 8.81
CA TYR A 174 -2.17 -2.21 8.66
C TYR A 174 -2.50 -1.88 7.21
N LEU A 175 -1.51 -1.42 6.46
CA LEU A 175 -1.68 -0.83 5.13
C LEU A 175 -1.06 -1.67 4.01
N GLY A 176 -0.35 -2.76 4.34
CA GLY A 176 0.36 -3.57 3.38
C GLY A 176 1.61 -2.91 2.79
N PRO A 177 2.18 -3.46 1.74
CA PRO A 177 3.38 -2.93 1.09
C PRO A 177 3.22 -1.46 0.69
N TRP A 178 4.27 -0.69 0.87
CA TRP A 178 4.27 0.71 0.48
C TRP A 178 4.26 0.88 -1.04
N SER A 179 3.49 1.85 -1.51
CA SER A 179 3.64 2.43 -2.85
C SER A 179 3.43 3.94 -2.78
N ALA A 180 3.98 4.67 -3.74
CA ALA A 180 3.80 6.12 -3.83
C ALA A 180 2.31 6.49 -3.96
N ASP A 181 1.56 5.75 -4.78
CA ASP A 181 0.13 6.01 -5.00
C ASP A 181 -0.69 5.78 -3.73
N LYS A 182 -0.37 4.73 -2.96
CA LYS A 182 -0.96 4.47 -1.64
C LYS A 182 -0.71 5.63 -0.68
N GLN A 183 0.53 6.10 -0.58
CA GLN A 183 0.88 7.24 0.28
C GLN A 183 0.14 8.51 -0.14
N ILE A 184 0.11 8.82 -1.44
CA ILE A 184 -0.59 9.99 -1.98
C ILE A 184 -2.07 9.94 -1.62
N MET A 185 -2.73 8.80 -1.84
CA MET A 185 -4.15 8.66 -1.57
C MET A 185 -4.46 8.78 -0.08
N LEU A 186 -3.70 8.10 0.78
CA LEU A 186 -3.88 8.16 2.22
C LEU A 186 -3.69 9.57 2.77
N VAL A 187 -2.65 10.29 2.34
CA VAL A 187 -2.43 11.70 2.72
C VAL A 187 -3.58 12.58 2.26
N LYS A 188 -4.09 12.39 1.04
CA LYS A 188 -5.25 13.14 0.55
C LYS A 188 -6.53 12.88 1.34
N LEU A 189 -6.79 11.63 1.71
CA LEU A 189 -7.98 11.24 2.47
C LEU A 189 -7.91 11.71 3.92
N THR A 190 -6.79 11.49 4.59
CA THR A 190 -6.62 11.82 6.00
C THR A 190 -6.28 13.29 6.25
N LYS A 191 -5.84 14.02 5.21
CA LYS A 191 -5.30 15.38 5.29
C LYS A 191 -4.07 15.50 6.21
N GLN A 192 -3.33 14.41 6.38
CA GLN A 192 -2.15 14.32 7.24
C GLN A 192 -0.95 13.84 6.44
N ASP A 193 0.00 14.73 6.18
CA ASP A 193 1.22 14.44 5.41
C ASP A 193 2.43 14.07 6.27
N LYS A 194 2.34 14.26 7.60
CA LYS A 194 3.45 14.04 8.55
C LYS A 194 3.20 12.97 9.62
N PHE A 195 2.19 12.13 9.45
CA PHE A 195 1.81 11.11 10.43
C PHE A 195 2.94 10.12 10.75
N TYR A 196 3.74 9.78 9.78
CA TYR A 196 4.85 8.82 9.91
C TYR A 196 6.10 9.42 10.58
N ALA A 197 6.08 10.68 10.95
CA ALA A 197 7.13 11.30 11.75
C ALA A 197 6.91 11.13 13.26
N SER A 198 5.77 10.59 13.68
CA SER A 198 5.46 10.36 15.09
C SER A 198 6.18 9.12 15.60
N TYR A 199 6.85 9.24 16.75
CA TYR A 199 7.44 8.13 17.50
C TYR A 199 6.49 7.56 18.55
N ASP A 200 5.30 8.15 18.73
CA ASP A 200 4.26 7.64 19.62
C ASP A 200 3.56 6.47 18.96
N TYR A 201 3.77 5.26 19.49
CA TYR A 201 3.16 4.03 19.00
C TYR A 201 1.62 4.12 18.94
N TYR A 202 0.99 4.63 19.97
CA TYR A 202 -0.48 4.72 20.02
C TYR A 202 -1.02 5.76 19.02
N ALA A 203 -0.33 6.88 18.84
CA ALA A 203 -0.68 7.85 17.81
C ALA A 203 -0.56 7.23 16.42
N PHE A 204 0.47 6.43 16.20
CA PHE A 204 0.70 5.74 14.95
C PHE A 204 -0.38 4.70 14.63
N VAL A 205 -0.76 3.87 15.61
CA VAL A 205 -1.87 2.90 15.47
C VAL A 205 -3.17 3.62 15.15
N ARG A 206 -3.52 4.67 15.92
CA ARG A 206 -4.73 5.47 15.68
C ARG A 206 -4.74 6.06 14.27
N TRP A 207 -3.60 6.53 13.80
CA TRP A 207 -3.49 7.05 12.45
C TRP A 207 -3.74 5.98 11.38
N ASN A 208 -3.14 4.80 11.50
CA ASN A 208 -3.34 3.70 10.55
C ASN A 208 -4.82 3.27 10.52
N LEU A 209 -5.48 3.16 11.66
CA LEU A 209 -6.92 2.86 11.72
C LEU A 209 -7.76 3.96 11.07
N ALA A 210 -7.45 5.23 11.33
CA ALA A 210 -8.13 6.36 10.70
C ALA A 210 -7.91 6.41 9.17
N ALA A 211 -6.73 5.99 8.70
CA ALA A 211 -6.44 5.86 7.28
C ALA A 211 -7.31 4.78 6.62
N ILE A 212 -7.46 3.63 7.26
CA ILE A 212 -8.35 2.54 6.82
C ILE A 212 -9.81 3.02 6.77
N ASP A 213 -10.29 3.68 7.82
CA ASP A 213 -11.66 4.20 7.87
C ASP A 213 -11.93 5.26 6.79
N SER A 214 -10.95 6.14 6.56
CA SER A 214 -11.02 7.14 5.48
C SER A 214 -11.11 6.49 4.10
N LEU A 215 -10.31 5.43 3.87
CA LEU A 215 -10.35 4.67 2.63
C LEU A 215 -11.70 3.97 2.42
N ARG A 216 -12.27 3.37 3.46
CA ARG A 216 -13.60 2.74 3.41
C ARG A 216 -14.69 3.74 3.12
N THR A 217 -14.64 4.91 3.77
CA THR A 217 -15.59 6.00 3.51
C THR A 217 -15.51 6.44 2.06
N TYR A 218 -14.29 6.55 1.51
CA TYR A 218 -14.08 6.85 0.10
C TYR A 218 -14.65 5.78 -0.81
N GLN A 219 -14.36 4.50 -0.57
CA GLN A 219 -14.88 3.36 -1.35
C GLN A 219 -16.41 3.32 -1.34
N LYS A 220 -17.03 3.57 -0.19
CA LYS A 220 -18.49 3.64 -0.06
C LYS A 220 -19.10 4.77 -0.89
N ALA A 221 -18.43 5.92 -0.95
CA ALA A 221 -18.87 7.08 -1.74
C ALA A 221 -18.60 6.91 -3.25
N HIS A 222 -17.62 6.07 -3.63
CA HIS A 222 -17.16 5.90 -5.01
C HIS A 222 -17.15 4.41 -5.41
N PRO A 223 -18.33 3.74 -5.41
CA PRO A 223 -18.40 2.29 -5.59
C PRO A 223 -17.98 1.79 -6.98
N GLN A 224 -17.94 2.68 -7.97
CA GLN A 224 -17.56 2.37 -9.35
C GLN A 224 -16.06 2.62 -9.64
N GLU A 225 -15.35 3.20 -8.69
CA GLU A 225 -13.92 3.45 -8.85
C GLU A 225 -13.12 2.24 -8.37
N ALA A 226 -12.19 1.79 -9.23
CA ALA A 226 -11.19 0.81 -8.82
C ALA A 226 -10.25 1.46 -7.81
N VAL A 227 -10.23 0.94 -6.59
CA VAL A 227 -9.32 1.44 -5.56
C VAL A 227 -7.96 0.80 -5.77
N ALA A 228 -7.00 1.59 -6.27
CA ALA A 228 -5.64 1.16 -6.54
C ALA A 228 -4.79 1.01 -5.25
N ILE A 229 -5.42 0.67 -4.12
CA ILE A 229 -4.75 0.52 -2.85
C ILE A 229 -4.99 -0.88 -2.29
N ASP A 230 -3.92 -1.64 -2.20
CA ASP A 230 -3.93 -2.95 -1.58
C ASP A 230 -3.81 -2.79 -0.06
N ILE A 231 -4.84 -3.22 0.67
CA ILE A 231 -4.84 -3.30 2.12
C ILE A 231 -4.94 -4.77 2.51
N PRO A 232 -4.05 -5.29 3.36
CA PRO A 232 -4.13 -6.66 3.82
C PRO A 232 -5.46 -6.94 4.52
N PHE A 233 -6.09 -8.08 4.23
CA PHE A 233 -7.35 -8.47 4.85
C PHE A 233 -7.28 -8.58 6.36
N THR A 234 -6.17 -9.10 6.88
CA THR A 234 -5.94 -9.27 8.31
C THR A 234 -6.02 -7.95 9.08
N ASN A 235 -5.85 -6.83 8.39
CA ASN A 235 -5.86 -5.49 8.97
C ASN A 235 -7.05 -4.65 8.53
N ASP A 236 -7.87 -5.19 7.62
CA ASP A 236 -9.18 -4.66 7.29
C ASP A 236 -10.19 -5.10 8.37
N ASN A 237 -9.77 -5.07 9.62
CA ASN A 237 -10.47 -5.49 10.82
C ASN A 237 -11.67 -4.59 11.11
N THR A 238 -12.59 -4.44 10.17
CA THR A 238 -13.90 -3.98 10.52
C THR A 238 -14.76 -5.17 10.86
N TYR A 239 -15.26 -5.13 12.05
CA TYR A 239 -16.42 -5.91 12.43
C TYR A 239 -17.67 -5.45 11.66
N GLU A 240 -17.54 -4.41 10.86
CA GLU A 240 -18.63 -3.85 10.07
C GLU A 240 -18.72 -4.52 8.69
N LYS A 241 -19.93 -4.85 8.29
CA LYS A 241 -20.28 -5.39 6.98
C LYS A 241 -19.81 -4.43 5.88
N PRO A 242 -19.04 -4.86 4.87
CA PRO A 242 -18.63 -3.99 3.78
C PRO A 242 -19.84 -3.36 3.07
N TRP A 243 -19.70 -2.12 2.63
CA TRP A 243 -20.77 -1.39 1.97
C TRP A 243 -21.36 -2.12 0.74
N TYR A 244 -20.53 -2.91 0.03
CA TYR A 244 -20.95 -3.66 -1.15
C TYR A 244 -21.62 -5.00 -0.83
N TRP A 245 -21.60 -5.44 0.44
CA TRP A 245 -22.19 -6.71 0.85
C TRP A 245 -23.70 -6.57 0.99
N THR A 246 -24.43 -7.03 -0.03
CA THR A 246 -25.88 -6.94 -0.15
C THR A 246 -26.57 -8.24 0.26
N PRO A 247 -27.91 -8.31 0.35
CA PRO A 247 -28.63 -9.56 0.55
C PRO A 247 -28.33 -10.64 -0.50
N LEU A 248 -27.90 -10.25 -1.70
CA LEU A 248 -27.46 -11.20 -2.73
C LEU A 248 -26.18 -11.92 -2.30
N HIS A 249 -25.25 -11.22 -1.66
CA HIS A 249 -24.05 -11.82 -1.09
C HIS A 249 -24.40 -12.78 0.06
N ASP A 250 -25.31 -12.38 0.94
CA ASP A 250 -25.76 -13.24 2.05
C ASP A 250 -26.34 -14.57 1.51
N ARG A 251 -27.07 -14.52 0.40
CA ARG A 251 -27.65 -15.71 -0.25
C ARG A 251 -26.59 -16.63 -0.86
N TYR A 252 -25.60 -16.08 -1.55
CA TYR A 252 -24.63 -16.87 -2.31
C TYR A 252 -23.31 -17.11 -1.57
N LEU A 253 -22.88 -16.21 -0.71
CA LEU A 253 -21.59 -16.27 -0.03
C LEU A 253 -21.72 -16.44 1.49
N GLY A 254 -22.96 -16.48 1.99
CA GLY A 254 -23.28 -16.63 3.41
C GLY A 254 -23.45 -15.31 4.13
N THR A 255 -24.04 -15.36 5.33
CA THR A 255 -24.22 -14.19 6.17
C THR A 255 -22.86 -13.59 6.54
N TYR A 256 -22.72 -12.29 6.36
CA TYR A 256 -21.46 -11.62 6.63
C TYR A 256 -20.99 -11.82 8.08
N ASN A 257 -19.76 -12.24 8.20
CA ASN A 257 -18.97 -12.28 9.42
C ASN A 257 -17.52 -11.96 9.03
N SER A 258 -16.81 -11.15 9.81
CA SER A 258 -15.45 -10.71 9.46
C SER A 258 -14.47 -11.88 9.29
N ASN A 259 -14.52 -12.88 10.16
CA ASN A 259 -13.65 -14.06 10.04
C ASN A 259 -14.05 -14.92 8.83
N ALA A 260 -15.35 -15.09 8.61
CA ALA A 260 -15.88 -15.81 7.44
C ALA A 260 -15.52 -15.11 6.13
N PHE A 261 -15.51 -13.77 6.13
CA PHE A 261 -15.08 -12.99 4.98
C PHE A 261 -13.59 -13.17 4.66
N VAL A 262 -12.73 -13.18 5.67
CA VAL A 262 -11.29 -13.49 5.50
C VAL A 262 -11.12 -14.92 4.96
N GLY A 263 -11.85 -15.89 5.51
CA GLY A 263 -11.83 -17.27 5.02
C GLY A 263 -12.29 -17.40 3.56
N LEU A 264 -13.35 -16.70 3.17
CA LEU A 264 -13.81 -16.61 1.79
C LEU A 264 -12.74 -16.05 0.85
N CYS A 265 -12.13 -14.95 1.25
CA CYS A 265 -11.08 -14.32 0.46
C CYS A 265 -9.85 -15.24 0.30
N ASN A 266 -9.44 -15.91 1.38
CA ASN A 266 -8.36 -16.90 1.33
C ASN A 266 -8.72 -18.09 0.42
N ALA A 267 -9.97 -18.56 0.43
CA ALA A 267 -10.42 -19.64 -0.45
C ALA A 267 -10.41 -19.23 -1.93
N LEU A 268 -10.67 -17.98 -2.24
CA LEU A 268 -10.69 -17.42 -3.59
C LEU A 268 -9.36 -16.79 -4.02
N ASP A 269 -8.29 -16.91 -3.22
CA ASP A 269 -6.98 -16.27 -3.44
C ASP A 269 -7.06 -14.74 -3.62
N ILE A 270 -8.03 -14.12 -2.94
CA ILE A 270 -8.24 -12.67 -2.96
C ILE A 270 -7.39 -12.05 -1.86
N THR A 271 -6.37 -11.27 -2.23
CA THR A 271 -5.40 -10.69 -1.29
C THR A 271 -5.42 -9.16 -1.27
N THR A 272 -5.99 -8.54 -2.29
CA THR A 272 -5.92 -7.09 -2.50
C THR A 272 -7.30 -6.43 -2.51
N ALA A 273 -7.34 -5.13 -2.27
CA ALA A 273 -8.56 -4.33 -2.34
C ALA A 273 -9.21 -4.36 -3.74
N ASN A 274 -8.39 -4.40 -4.80
CA ASN A 274 -8.88 -4.49 -6.18
C ASN A 274 -9.51 -5.85 -6.46
N GLU A 275 -8.93 -6.93 -5.96
CA GLU A 275 -9.49 -8.27 -6.09
C GLU A 275 -10.79 -8.41 -5.30
N ARG A 276 -10.94 -7.72 -4.16
CA ARG A 276 -12.21 -7.67 -3.42
C ARG A 276 -13.37 -7.10 -4.24
N ALA A 277 -13.11 -6.20 -5.17
CA ALA A 277 -14.14 -5.71 -6.09
C ALA A 277 -14.71 -6.82 -6.97
N GLN A 278 -14.01 -7.95 -7.12
CA GLN A 278 -14.53 -9.13 -7.83
C GLN A 278 -15.67 -9.82 -7.07
N LEU A 279 -15.78 -9.59 -5.76
CA LEU A 279 -16.93 -10.08 -4.95
C LEU A 279 -18.21 -9.30 -5.21
N THR A 280 -18.22 -8.35 -6.14
CA THR A 280 -19.39 -7.59 -6.56
C THR A 280 -19.90 -8.07 -7.92
N GLY A 281 -21.18 -7.90 -8.18
CA GLY A 281 -21.78 -8.22 -9.48
C GLY A 281 -23.25 -8.61 -9.38
N ASP A 282 -23.75 -9.14 -10.49
CA ASP A 282 -25.11 -9.67 -10.61
C ASP A 282 -25.24 -11.09 -10.02
N GLU A 283 -26.45 -11.63 -10.08
CA GLU A 283 -26.77 -12.96 -9.54
C GLU A 283 -25.95 -14.07 -10.22
N ALA A 284 -25.74 -14.00 -11.53
CA ALA A 284 -24.97 -14.99 -12.27
C ALA A 284 -23.51 -15.03 -11.79
N LYS A 285 -22.92 -13.84 -11.56
CA LYS A 285 -21.57 -13.74 -11.03
C LYS A 285 -21.50 -14.24 -9.58
N MET A 286 -22.47 -13.90 -8.73
CA MET A 286 -22.51 -14.39 -7.35
C MET A 286 -22.65 -15.91 -7.30
N LYS A 287 -23.42 -16.50 -8.19
CA LYS A 287 -23.53 -17.97 -8.33
C LYS A 287 -22.20 -18.60 -8.75
N ALA A 288 -21.48 -17.99 -9.69
CA ALA A 288 -20.16 -18.46 -10.09
C ALA A 288 -19.13 -18.37 -8.97
N LEU A 289 -19.14 -17.27 -8.20
CA LEU A 289 -18.28 -17.09 -7.02
C LEU A 289 -18.62 -18.13 -5.93
N ASN A 290 -19.90 -18.39 -5.66
CA ASN A 290 -20.33 -19.42 -4.75
C ASN A 290 -19.75 -20.78 -5.17
N LYS A 291 -19.94 -21.17 -6.44
CA LYS A 291 -19.40 -22.43 -6.98
C LYS A 291 -17.89 -22.51 -6.75
N SER A 292 -17.15 -21.48 -7.13
CA SER A 292 -15.70 -21.43 -6.97
C SER A 292 -15.28 -21.53 -5.50
N ALA A 293 -15.93 -20.79 -4.61
CA ALA A 293 -15.63 -20.83 -3.17
C ALA A 293 -15.87 -22.18 -2.55
N VAL A 294 -17.01 -22.84 -2.88
CA VAL A 294 -17.34 -24.19 -2.38
C VAL A 294 -16.34 -25.21 -2.91
N GLU A 295 -16.02 -25.18 -4.20
CA GLU A 295 -15.06 -26.12 -4.80
C GLU A 295 -13.65 -25.95 -4.20
N GLN A 296 -13.21 -24.73 -3.97
CA GLN A 296 -11.95 -24.45 -3.29
C GLN A 296 -11.96 -24.92 -1.84
N MET A 297 -13.06 -24.71 -1.12
CA MET A 297 -13.24 -25.27 0.23
C MET A 297 -13.12 -26.78 0.24
N MET A 298 -13.82 -27.46 -0.66
CA MET A 298 -13.77 -28.92 -0.75
C MET A 298 -12.33 -29.41 -1.00
N THR A 299 -11.61 -28.75 -1.91
CA THR A 299 -10.23 -29.12 -2.26
C THR A 299 -9.27 -28.84 -1.10
N LYS A 300 -9.37 -27.68 -0.48
CA LYS A 300 -8.41 -27.20 0.52
C LYS A 300 -8.61 -27.82 1.90
N TYR A 301 -9.87 -28.11 2.27
CA TYR A 301 -10.25 -28.57 3.60
C TYR A 301 -10.84 -29.98 3.63
N ASN A 302 -10.87 -30.69 2.52
CA ASN A 302 -11.34 -32.10 2.45
C ASN A 302 -10.27 -33.06 3.02
N THR A 303 -9.79 -32.77 4.22
CA THR A 303 -8.88 -33.64 4.93
C THR A 303 -9.67 -34.58 5.81
N TYR A 304 -9.55 -35.84 5.53
CA TYR A 304 -10.24 -36.92 6.19
C TYR A 304 -9.89 -37.08 7.67
N TYR A 305 -8.69 -36.74 8.05
CA TYR A 305 -8.16 -37.16 9.34
C TYR A 305 -8.19 -36.12 10.44
N LEU A 306 -7.85 -34.90 10.16
CA LEU A 306 -7.71 -33.89 11.22
C LEU A 306 -8.77 -32.81 11.15
N ASP A 307 -9.13 -32.42 9.96
CA ASP A 307 -9.94 -31.25 9.71
C ASP A 307 -10.81 -31.43 8.48
N GLY A 308 -11.51 -32.59 8.40
CA GLY A 308 -12.41 -32.88 7.29
C GLY A 308 -13.33 -31.71 7.05
N TRP A 309 -13.38 -31.26 5.80
CA TRP A 309 -14.36 -30.28 5.42
C TRP A 309 -15.76 -30.79 5.74
N ARG A 310 -16.52 -29.97 6.43
CA ARG A 310 -17.91 -30.25 6.74
C ARG A 310 -18.74 -29.17 6.07
N PRO A 311 -19.63 -29.52 5.12
CA PRO A 311 -20.50 -28.52 4.54
C PRO A 311 -21.21 -27.72 5.63
N GLY A 312 -21.11 -26.39 5.56
CA GLY A 312 -21.72 -25.51 6.53
C GLY A 312 -21.03 -25.41 7.88
N SER A 313 -19.87 -26.02 8.07
CA SER A 313 -19.11 -25.79 9.29
C SER A 313 -18.23 -24.54 9.16
N SER A 314 -18.16 -23.78 10.23
CA SER A 314 -17.22 -22.65 10.39
C SER A 314 -15.88 -23.12 10.94
N TYR A 315 -15.52 -24.35 10.71
CA TYR A 315 -14.36 -24.96 11.32
C TYR A 315 -13.06 -24.27 10.88
N LYS A 316 -12.13 -24.10 11.78
CA LYS A 316 -10.84 -23.41 11.65
C LYS A 316 -10.90 -21.92 11.30
N ASP A 317 -11.62 -21.52 10.26
CA ASP A 317 -11.58 -20.16 9.75
C ASP A 317 -12.89 -19.40 9.99
N ASN A 318 -13.83 -19.98 10.78
CA ASN A 318 -15.20 -19.44 10.95
C ASN A 318 -15.86 -19.06 9.61
N PHE A 319 -15.59 -19.89 8.60
CA PHE A 319 -15.95 -19.62 7.22
C PHE A 319 -17.06 -20.58 6.78
N TYR A 320 -18.12 -20.02 6.23
CA TYR A 320 -19.25 -20.78 5.71
C TYR A 320 -19.74 -20.17 4.40
N VAL A 321 -19.75 -20.99 3.35
CA VAL A 321 -20.40 -20.67 2.08
C VAL A 321 -21.52 -21.65 1.85
N PRO A 322 -22.77 -21.20 1.63
CA PRO A 322 -23.89 -22.10 1.43
C PRO A 322 -23.72 -22.92 0.15
N MET A 323 -23.96 -24.21 0.22
CA MET A 323 -24.06 -25.05 -0.96
C MET A 323 -25.49 -24.99 -1.51
N LEU A 324 -25.63 -24.45 -2.71
CA LEU A 324 -26.92 -24.30 -3.34
C LEU A 324 -27.36 -25.60 -4.04
N SER A 325 -28.61 -25.95 -3.92
CA SER A 325 -29.17 -27.19 -4.52
C SER A 325 -29.18 -27.14 -6.06
N ASP A 326 -29.21 -25.98 -6.63
CA ASP A 326 -29.27 -25.73 -8.09
C ASP A 326 -27.90 -25.48 -8.74
N VAL A 327 -26.82 -25.63 -7.98
CA VAL A 327 -25.45 -25.50 -8.47
C VAL A 327 -24.81 -26.86 -8.64
N ASP A 328 -24.19 -27.10 -9.79
CA ASP A 328 -23.42 -28.31 -10.06
C ASP A 328 -21.97 -28.12 -9.66
N TYR A 329 -21.59 -28.65 -8.49
CA TYR A 329 -20.24 -28.57 -7.95
C TYR A 329 -19.36 -29.71 -8.44
N ASN A 330 -18.09 -29.42 -8.73
CA ASN A 330 -17.06 -30.42 -8.89
C ASN A 330 -16.67 -30.94 -7.50
N VAL A 331 -16.94 -32.21 -7.26
CA VAL A 331 -16.65 -32.84 -5.98
C VAL A 331 -15.34 -33.61 -6.05
N VAL A 332 -14.49 -33.42 -5.06
CA VAL A 332 -13.24 -34.17 -4.88
C VAL A 332 -13.58 -35.44 -4.07
N LYS A 333 -13.06 -36.57 -4.51
CA LYS A 333 -13.22 -37.83 -3.78
C LYS A 333 -12.66 -37.71 -2.37
N PRO A 334 -13.45 -37.89 -1.32
CA PRO A 334 -12.96 -37.88 0.06
C PRO A 334 -11.89 -38.97 0.28
N GLN A 335 -10.81 -38.61 0.98
CA GLN A 335 -9.71 -39.53 1.26
C GLN A 335 -10.16 -40.83 1.95
N ALA A 336 -11.28 -40.79 2.69
CA ALA A 336 -11.85 -41.93 3.36
C ALA A 336 -12.12 -43.09 2.40
N TRP A 337 -12.51 -42.82 1.16
CA TRP A 337 -12.72 -43.88 0.15
C TRP A 337 -11.41 -44.40 -0.47
N ASP A 338 -10.26 -43.81 -0.16
CA ASP A 338 -8.93 -44.26 -0.63
C ASP A 338 -8.10 -44.86 0.50
N ASP A 339 -8.54 -44.75 1.75
CA ASP A 339 -7.76 -45.20 2.90
C ASP A 339 -7.88 -46.73 3.10
N GLU A 340 -6.97 -47.46 2.50
CA GLU A 340 -6.89 -48.92 2.63
C GLU A 340 -6.56 -49.41 4.07
N GLN A 341 -6.19 -48.51 4.99
CA GLN A 341 -5.86 -48.84 6.38
C GLN A 341 -7.08 -48.88 7.31
N GLY A 342 -8.29 -48.86 6.77
CA GLY A 342 -9.52 -49.02 7.52
C GLY A 342 -10.64 -48.05 7.15
N GLY A 343 -10.31 -46.84 6.76
CA GLY A 343 -11.30 -45.81 6.42
C GLY A 343 -12.21 -46.24 5.29
N LYS A 344 -11.66 -46.80 4.22
CA LYS A 344 -12.43 -47.31 3.07
C LYS A 344 -13.46 -48.35 3.47
N THR A 345 -13.08 -49.37 4.25
CA THR A 345 -13.99 -50.39 4.72
C THR A 345 -15.12 -49.79 5.55
N MET A 346 -14.82 -48.85 6.42
CA MET A 346 -15.82 -48.19 7.27
C MET A 346 -16.80 -47.35 6.44
N VAL A 347 -16.32 -46.62 5.45
CA VAL A 347 -17.16 -45.77 4.58
C VAL A 347 -18.00 -46.64 3.64
N GLU A 348 -17.42 -47.67 3.01
CA GLU A 348 -18.10 -48.53 2.05
C GLU A 348 -19.18 -49.37 2.72
N LYS A 349 -19.05 -49.69 4.00
CA LYS A 349 -20.09 -50.36 4.79
C LYS A 349 -21.43 -49.62 4.76
N TYR A 350 -21.42 -48.30 4.74
CA TYR A 350 -22.62 -47.46 4.80
C TYR A 350 -22.99 -46.81 3.46
N TYR A 351 -22.00 -46.45 2.65
CA TYR A 351 -22.24 -45.70 1.43
C TYR A 351 -21.88 -46.45 0.14
N GLY A 352 -21.24 -47.62 0.27
CA GLY A 352 -20.75 -48.38 -0.88
C GLY A 352 -19.56 -47.69 -1.54
N SER A 353 -19.19 -48.13 -2.74
CA SER A 353 -18.12 -47.56 -3.52
C SER A 353 -18.39 -46.10 -3.90
N TYR A 354 -17.35 -45.32 -4.04
CA TYR A 354 -17.43 -43.91 -4.43
C TYR A 354 -18.03 -43.73 -5.84
N SER A 355 -18.92 -42.73 -5.98
CA SER A 355 -19.17 -42.02 -7.23
C SER A 355 -19.38 -40.54 -6.96
N PRO A 356 -19.03 -39.63 -7.90
CA PRO A 356 -19.28 -38.20 -7.74
C PRO A 356 -20.75 -37.87 -7.50
N GLU A 357 -21.66 -38.53 -8.21
CA GLU A 357 -23.11 -38.30 -8.11
C GLU A 357 -23.63 -38.72 -6.72
N LYS A 358 -23.17 -39.85 -6.21
CA LYS A 358 -23.50 -40.32 -4.87
C LYS A 358 -22.99 -39.33 -3.81
N TYR A 359 -21.79 -38.86 -3.95
CA TYR A 359 -21.23 -37.91 -2.99
C TYR A 359 -21.96 -36.56 -3.04
N ARG A 360 -22.31 -36.04 -4.24
CA ARG A 360 -23.18 -34.87 -4.37
C ARG A 360 -24.52 -35.05 -3.69
N LEU A 361 -25.14 -36.19 -3.86
CA LEU A 361 -26.39 -36.49 -3.19
C LEU A 361 -26.24 -36.53 -1.65
N MET A 362 -25.18 -37.14 -1.14
CA MET A 362 -24.88 -37.13 0.31
C MET A 362 -24.75 -35.69 0.85
N ILE A 363 -24.03 -34.82 0.13
CA ILE A 363 -23.90 -33.42 0.49
C ILE A 363 -25.27 -32.72 0.48
N LYS A 364 -26.08 -32.94 -0.55
CA LYS A 364 -27.45 -32.38 -0.64
C LYS A 364 -28.35 -32.82 0.50
N VAL A 365 -28.32 -34.12 0.85
CA VAL A 365 -29.05 -34.64 1.99
C VAL A 365 -28.61 -33.98 3.28
N TRP A 366 -27.30 -33.89 3.49
CA TRP A 366 -26.75 -33.24 4.66
C TRP A 366 -27.17 -31.76 4.73
N MET A 367 -27.09 -31.01 3.62
CA MET A 367 -27.52 -29.61 3.55
C MET A 367 -28.98 -29.40 3.87
N ALA A 368 -29.87 -30.32 3.42
CA ALA A 368 -31.29 -30.24 3.69
C ALA A 368 -31.63 -30.42 5.18
N HIS A 369 -30.78 -31.09 5.94
CA HIS A 369 -30.94 -31.38 7.36
C HIS A 369 -30.01 -30.58 8.28
N GLN A 370 -29.31 -29.57 7.73
CA GLN A 370 -28.40 -28.74 8.50
C GLN A 370 -29.13 -27.99 9.62
N GLY A 371 -28.62 -28.11 10.84
CA GLY A 371 -29.21 -27.48 12.02
C GLY A 371 -30.28 -28.32 12.72
N GLU A 372 -30.78 -29.42 12.12
CA GLU A 372 -31.75 -30.31 12.76
C GLU A 372 -31.06 -31.28 13.74
N ASN A 373 -29.86 -31.75 13.38
CA ASN A 373 -29.13 -32.72 14.17
C ASN A 373 -27.62 -32.56 13.97
N PHE A 374 -26.86 -32.37 15.06
CA PHE A 374 -25.40 -32.29 15.02
C PHE A 374 -24.72 -33.54 14.47
N VAL A 375 -25.36 -34.70 14.57
CA VAL A 375 -24.89 -35.99 14.08
C VAL A 375 -24.59 -35.98 12.58
N LEU A 376 -25.27 -35.12 11.82
CA LEU A 376 -25.05 -34.96 10.39
C LEU A 376 -23.79 -34.15 10.07
N ASN A 377 -23.14 -33.58 11.04
CA ASN A 377 -21.91 -32.80 10.83
C ASN A 377 -20.68 -33.66 10.48
N GLN A 378 -20.83 -35.00 10.54
CA GLN A 378 -19.74 -35.89 10.17
C GLN A 378 -20.22 -37.09 9.36
N MET A 379 -19.85 -37.11 8.09
CA MET A 379 -20.15 -38.21 7.16
C MET A 379 -19.05 -39.26 7.08
N PHE A 380 -17.85 -38.95 7.61
CA PHE A 380 -16.67 -39.79 7.47
C PHE A 380 -16.03 -40.09 8.82
N PRO A 381 -15.35 -41.24 8.96
CA PRO A 381 -14.55 -41.50 10.14
C PRO A 381 -13.37 -40.54 10.23
N VAL A 382 -12.80 -40.40 11.41
CA VAL A 382 -11.63 -39.58 11.71
C VAL A 382 -10.41 -40.47 11.94
N LYS A 383 -9.22 -39.97 11.63
CA LYS A 383 -7.95 -40.61 11.95
C LYS A 383 -7.22 -39.74 13.00
N ASN A 384 -6.87 -40.38 14.10
CA ASN A 384 -6.10 -39.66 15.14
C ASN A 384 -4.62 -39.60 14.79
N GLU A 385 -3.85 -38.88 15.62
CA GLU A 385 -2.42 -38.66 15.47
C GLU A 385 -1.57 -39.99 15.46
N TRP A 386 -2.12 -41.07 16.03
CA TRP A 386 -1.48 -42.40 16.03
C TRP A 386 -1.90 -43.26 14.82
N GLY A 387 -2.72 -42.74 13.92
CA GLY A 387 -3.15 -43.46 12.73
C GLY A 387 -4.39 -44.36 12.93
N ASN A 388 -4.99 -44.37 14.12
CA ASN A 388 -6.20 -45.12 14.35
C ASN A 388 -7.41 -44.42 13.70
N VAL A 389 -8.24 -45.20 12.98
CA VAL A 389 -9.43 -44.75 12.29
C VAL A 389 -10.65 -45.18 13.07
N SER A 390 -11.53 -44.24 13.38
CA SER A 390 -12.78 -44.49 14.09
C SER A 390 -13.85 -43.49 13.73
N TRP A 391 -15.11 -43.82 13.99
CA TRP A 391 -16.19 -42.84 14.04
C TRP A 391 -16.02 -41.98 15.29
N ASP A 392 -16.25 -40.68 15.14
CA ASP A 392 -16.08 -39.71 16.24
C ASP A 392 -17.16 -39.95 17.33
N GLU A 393 -16.73 -40.46 18.48
CA GLU A 393 -17.60 -40.74 19.62
C GLU A 393 -18.23 -39.47 20.21
N SER A 394 -17.60 -38.30 20.07
CA SER A 394 -18.14 -37.04 20.59
C SER A 394 -19.44 -36.61 19.92
N ILE A 395 -19.70 -37.13 18.73
CA ILE A 395 -20.91 -36.85 17.93
C ILE A 395 -21.81 -38.10 17.76
N GLY A 396 -21.64 -39.12 18.61
CA GLY A 396 -22.46 -40.31 18.60
C GLY A 396 -21.88 -41.50 17.82
N GLY A 397 -20.64 -41.43 17.39
CA GLY A 397 -19.93 -42.56 16.78
C GLY A 397 -20.66 -43.21 15.60
N GLU A 398 -20.58 -44.55 15.52
CA GLU A 398 -21.18 -45.33 14.42
C GLU A 398 -22.71 -45.21 14.38
N ASP A 399 -23.39 -45.01 15.50
CA ASP A 399 -24.86 -44.89 15.52
C ASP A 399 -25.35 -43.62 14.86
N ALA A 400 -24.62 -42.53 14.97
CA ALA A 400 -24.86 -41.29 14.25
C ALA A 400 -24.79 -41.50 12.73
N ILE A 401 -23.81 -42.24 12.27
CA ILE A 401 -23.62 -42.56 10.85
C ILE A 401 -24.71 -43.45 10.29
N LYS A 402 -25.22 -44.40 11.06
CA LYS A 402 -26.36 -45.21 10.65
C LYS A 402 -27.59 -44.35 10.34
N GLN A 403 -27.87 -43.34 11.15
CA GLN A 403 -28.95 -42.39 10.91
C GLN A 403 -28.72 -41.58 9.63
N CYS A 404 -27.53 -41.02 9.43
CA CYS A 404 -27.18 -40.29 8.21
C CYS A 404 -27.32 -41.21 6.96
N ASN A 405 -26.85 -42.45 7.06
CA ASN A 405 -26.99 -43.44 5.99
C ASN A 405 -28.46 -43.73 5.67
N GLN A 406 -29.37 -43.76 6.67
CA GLN A 406 -30.81 -43.95 6.43
C GLN A 406 -31.39 -42.78 5.63
N LEU A 407 -31.07 -41.52 6.02
CA LEU A 407 -31.52 -40.33 5.29
C LEU A 407 -31.04 -40.35 3.83
N PHE A 408 -29.79 -40.75 3.62
CA PHE A 408 -29.21 -40.89 2.28
C PHE A 408 -29.93 -41.95 1.46
N ARG A 409 -30.20 -43.15 2.01
CA ARG A 409 -30.94 -44.23 1.35
C ARG A 409 -32.36 -43.82 0.99
N ASP A 410 -33.03 -43.10 1.87
CA ASP A 410 -34.39 -42.57 1.62
C ASP A 410 -34.42 -41.56 0.49
N ALA A 411 -33.38 -40.70 0.39
CA ALA A 411 -33.24 -39.76 -0.71
C ALA A 411 -33.01 -40.46 -2.05
N VAL A 412 -32.16 -41.47 -2.08
CA VAL A 412 -31.93 -42.31 -3.26
C VAL A 412 -33.22 -43.01 -3.70
N ALA A 413 -33.96 -43.60 -2.77
CA ALA A 413 -35.22 -44.27 -3.07
C ALA A 413 -36.31 -43.35 -3.65
N ARG A 414 -36.28 -42.06 -3.30
CA ARG A 414 -37.17 -41.05 -3.87
C ARG A 414 -36.73 -40.54 -5.26
N GLY A 415 -35.61 -41.04 -5.78
CA GLY A 415 -35.10 -40.61 -7.08
C GLY A 415 -34.57 -39.19 -7.12
N SER A 416 -34.14 -38.63 -5.97
CA SER A 416 -33.58 -37.25 -5.84
C SER A 416 -32.09 -37.24 -6.15
N TYR A 417 -31.70 -37.53 -7.38
CA TYR A 417 -30.33 -37.41 -7.86
C TYR A 417 -30.12 -36.08 -8.53
#